data_16b79839b687d4519b0e29db1f386006
#
_entry.id   16b79839b687d4519b0e29db1f386006
#
_cell.length_a   1.000
_cell.length_b   1.000
_cell.length_c   1.000
_cell.angle_alpha   90.00
_cell.angle_beta   90.00
_cell.angle_gamma   90.00
#
_symmetry.space_group_name_H-M   'P 1'
#
loop_
_entity.id
_entity.type
_entity.pdbx_description
1 polymer ?
#
loop_
_entity_poly.entity_id
_entity_poly.type
_entity_poly.pdbx_seq_one_letter_code
_entity_poly.pdbx_strand_id
1 'polypeptide(L)'
;MTNLSKISLTPLRAAVAGALALAMPAALTLPVAPALAQADTLDQVVGALRGISTMKADFVQTDRTGQSVNGVLTLKNPGRIRFAYAGNDLLIVSNGRSLTMVDYEVNQVERWPIGNSPLGALLDPKRDVKRYGRLVPTQNPNVLSIEVKDPRKPEYGTITLVFVRNGSAPGGLELTSWVALDSQNKRTTIRLANQRYGVAVADNAFAWTDPRRSAPHR
;
A
#
# COMPACT_ATOMS: atom_id res chain seq x y z
N MET A 1 83.57 -20.89 19.10
CA MET A 1 83.86 -20.31 20.40
C MET A 1 82.58 -20.26 21.16
N THR A 2 82.36 -21.29 21.99
CA THR A 2 82.32 -21.28 23.44
C THR A 2 81.25 -20.32 24.00
N ASN A 3 80.23 -20.69 24.78
CA ASN A 3 80.31 -21.57 25.92
C ASN A 3 78.91 -22.00 26.40
N LEU A 4 78.82 -23.19 26.90
CA LEU A 4 77.79 -23.79 27.75
C LEU A 4 77.70 -23.08 29.11
N SER A 5 76.43 -23.13 29.70
CA SER A 5 76.20 -23.41 31.14
C SER A 5 74.69 -23.58 31.32
N LYS A 6 74.17 -24.70 31.50
CA LYS A 6 73.88 -25.62 32.61
C LYS A 6 73.35 -24.99 33.88
N ILE A 7 72.33 -25.75 34.39
CA ILE A 7 71.79 -25.86 35.79
C ILE A 7 70.48 -25.11 35.98
N SER A 8 69.40 -25.64 36.57
CA SER A 8 69.17 -26.74 37.45
C SER A 8 67.66 -27.01 37.59
N LEU A 9 67.33 -28.24 37.75
CA LEU A 9 65.99 -28.75 38.14
C LEU A 9 65.72 -28.47 39.63
N THR A 10 64.52 -28.01 39.95
CA THR A 10 63.85 -28.40 41.22
C THR A 10 62.36 -28.44 41.03
N PRO A 11 61.68 -29.46 41.51
CA PRO A 11 60.21 -29.58 41.42
C PRO A 11 59.55 -28.98 42.64
N LEU A 12 58.54 -28.14 42.46
CA LEU A 12 57.67 -27.77 43.59
C LEU A 12 56.23 -28.21 43.24
N ARG A 13 55.79 -29.16 44.05
CA ARG A 13 54.38 -29.60 44.15
C ARG A 13 53.57 -28.48 44.76
N ALA A 14 52.43 -28.09 44.10
CA ALA A 14 51.36 -27.40 44.79
C ALA A 14 50.02 -27.64 44.07
N ALA A 15 49.19 -28.39 44.75
CA ALA A 15 47.77 -28.29 44.98
C ALA A 15 46.84 -27.94 43.77
N VAL A 16 46.10 -28.97 43.40
CA VAL A 16 44.83 -28.91 42.63
C VAL A 16 43.78 -28.26 43.52
N ALA A 17 43.30 -27.06 43.21
CA ALA A 17 42.07 -26.52 43.66
C ALA A 17 41.11 -26.47 42.46
N GLY A 18 40.20 -27.41 42.41
CA GLY A 18 39.13 -27.45 41.42
C GLY A 18 38.13 -26.29 41.60
N ALA A 19 38.08 -25.38 40.67
CA ALA A 19 36.96 -24.46 40.51
C ALA A 19 35.99 -25.02 39.47
N LEU A 20 34.91 -25.60 39.93
CA LEU A 20 33.78 -25.93 39.09
C LEU A 20 33.11 -24.61 38.63
N ALA A 21 33.40 -24.14 37.43
CA ALA A 21 32.68 -23.07 36.82
C ALA A 21 31.38 -23.64 36.28
N LEU A 22 30.26 -23.37 36.98
CA LEU A 22 28.90 -23.54 36.47
C LEU A 22 28.71 -22.59 35.28
N ALA A 23 28.84 -23.11 34.09
CA ALA A 23 28.42 -22.45 32.87
C ALA A 23 26.88 -22.40 32.85
N MET A 24 26.30 -21.27 33.26
CA MET A 24 24.89 -20.98 32.99
C MET A 24 24.72 -20.79 31.48
N PRO A 25 23.76 -21.50 30.83
CA PRO A 25 23.44 -21.19 29.44
C PRO A 25 22.78 -19.80 29.43
N ALA A 26 23.45 -18.81 28.83
CA ALA A 26 22.85 -17.55 28.47
C ALA A 26 21.73 -17.86 27.45
N ALA A 27 20.49 -17.83 27.91
CA ALA A 27 19.32 -17.89 27.01
C ALA A 27 19.38 -16.65 26.12
N LEU A 28 19.75 -16.82 24.86
CA LEU A 28 19.62 -15.82 23.81
C LEU A 28 18.13 -15.56 23.61
N THR A 29 17.57 -14.59 24.33
CA THR A 29 16.25 -14.05 24.05
C THR A 29 16.35 -13.22 22.76
N LEU A 30 16.07 -13.86 21.65
CA LEU A 30 15.87 -13.16 20.39
C LEU A 30 14.67 -12.22 20.52
N PRO A 31 14.79 -10.94 20.13
CA PRO A 31 13.66 -10.03 20.17
C PRO A 31 12.58 -10.47 19.17
N VAL A 32 11.48 -11.02 19.66
CA VAL A 32 10.29 -11.42 18.85
C VAL A 32 9.44 -10.20 18.46
N ALA A 33 9.84 -8.99 18.88
CA ALA A 33 9.05 -7.78 18.77
C ALA A 33 8.70 -7.26 17.36
N PRO A 34 9.48 -7.42 16.27
CA PRO A 34 9.14 -6.73 15.02
C PRO A 34 7.97 -7.34 14.25
N ALA A 35 7.73 -8.65 14.34
CA ALA A 35 6.68 -9.31 13.55
C ALA A 35 5.26 -9.02 14.06
N LEU A 36 5.06 -8.94 15.37
CA LEU A 36 3.76 -8.61 15.98
C LEU A 36 3.38 -7.15 15.70
N ALA A 37 4.30 -6.21 15.87
CA ALA A 37 4.08 -4.80 15.58
C ALA A 37 3.72 -4.55 14.09
N GLN A 38 4.28 -5.35 13.18
CA GLN A 38 3.95 -5.26 11.76
C GLN A 38 2.54 -5.79 11.46
N ALA A 39 2.12 -6.87 12.11
CA ALA A 39 0.79 -7.43 11.96
C ALA A 39 -0.29 -6.44 12.45
N ASP A 40 -0.09 -5.84 13.63
CA ASP A 40 -1.00 -4.84 14.19
C ASP A 40 -1.11 -3.60 13.28
N THR A 41 -0.01 -3.17 12.70
CA THR A 41 0.00 -2.03 11.77
C THR A 41 -0.73 -2.36 10.46
N LEU A 42 -0.57 -3.57 9.93
CA LEU A 42 -1.34 -4.01 8.76
C LEU A 42 -2.84 -4.07 9.05
N ASP A 43 -3.21 -4.56 10.23
CA ASP A 43 -4.62 -4.60 10.67
C ASP A 43 -5.20 -3.19 10.79
N GLN A 44 -4.45 -2.24 11.34
CA GLN A 44 -4.84 -0.84 11.39
C GLN A 44 -5.08 -0.26 10.00
N VAL A 45 -4.15 -0.47 9.06
CA VAL A 45 -4.29 0.01 7.67
C VAL A 45 -5.51 -0.61 6.98
N VAL A 46 -5.71 -1.92 7.12
CA VAL A 46 -6.87 -2.61 6.55
C VAL A 46 -8.16 -2.11 7.18
N GLY A 47 -8.19 -1.91 8.51
CA GLY A 47 -9.32 -1.33 9.22
C GLY A 47 -9.66 0.08 8.73
N ALA A 48 -8.67 0.94 8.58
CA ALA A 48 -8.83 2.29 8.04
C ALA A 48 -9.39 2.25 6.61
N LEU A 49 -8.80 1.43 5.74
CA LEU A 49 -9.23 1.28 4.36
C LEU A 49 -10.69 0.80 4.25
N ARG A 50 -11.08 -0.18 5.05
CA ARG A 50 -12.46 -0.71 5.10
C ARG A 50 -13.44 0.22 5.80
N GLY A 51 -12.93 1.10 6.68
CA GLY A 51 -13.71 2.14 7.37
C GLY A 51 -14.13 3.30 6.46
N ILE A 52 -13.54 3.44 5.27
CA ILE A 52 -13.96 4.45 4.31
C ILE A 52 -15.29 4.01 3.66
N SER A 53 -16.42 4.45 4.19
CA SER A 53 -17.73 4.20 3.60
C SER A 53 -17.96 5.07 2.35
N THR A 54 -17.74 6.38 2.50
CA THR A 54 -17.76 7.37 1.41
C THR A 54 -16.62 8.36 1.58
N MET A 55 -16.12 8.89 0.46
CA MET A 55 -15.12 9.94 0.45
C MET A 55 -15.28 10.81 -0.80
N LYS A 56 -15.09 12.12 -0.63
CA LYS A 56 -14.81 13.06 -1.73
C LYS A 56 -13.47 13.70 -1.47
N ALA A 57 -12.69 13.89 -2.53
CA ALA A 57 -11.37 14.52 -2.47
C ALA A 57 -11.03 15.16 -3.81
N ASP A 58 -10.18 16.15 -3.79
CA ASP A 58 -9.49 16.59 -4.99
C ASP A 58 -8.36 15.62 -5.28
N PHE A 59 -8.05 15.36 -6.53
CA PHE A 59 -6.91 14.53 -6.89
C PHE A 59 -6.04 15.16 -7.95
N VAL A 60 -4.75 14.83 -7.89
CA VAL A 60 -3.79 15.03 -8.96
C VAL A 60 -3.24 13.68 -9.37
N GLN A 61 -3.42 13.33 -10.63
CA GLN A 61 -2.83 12.16 -11.25
C GLN A 61 -1.57 12.55 -12.00
N THR A 62 -0.49 11.84 -11.75
CA THR A 62 0.79 12.01 -12.47
C THR A 62 1.15 10.69 -13.12
N ASP A 63 1.44 10.73 -14.40
CA ASP A 63 1.87 9.58 -15.18
C ASP A 63 3.39 9.32 -15.05
N ARG A 64 3.89 8.30 -15.78
CA ARG A 64 5.31 7.93 -15.78
C ARG A 64 6.21 9.01 -16.40
N THR A 65 5.67 9.91 -17.22
CA THR A 65 6.43 10.99 -17.87
C THR A 65 6.48 12.27 -17.05
N GLY A 66 5.74 12.29 -15.92
CA GLY A 66 5.61 13.46 -15.05
C GLY A 66 4.48 14.40 -15.46
N GLN A 67 3.72 14.09 -16.50
CA GLN A 67 2.52 14.85 -16.86
C GLN A 67 1.45 14.67 -15.80
N SER A 68 0.79 15.77 -15.46
CA SER A 68 -0.20 15.78 -14.38
C SER A 68 -1.54 16.30 -14.87
N VAL A 69 -2.59 15.64 -14.46
CA VAL A 69 -3.98 16.04 -14.62
C VAL A 69 -4.67 16.00 -13.26
N ASN A 70 -5.69 16.80 -13.09
CA ASN A 70 -6.41 16.92 -11.82
C ASN A 70 -7.92 16.70 -12.00
N GLY A 71 -8.61 16.58 -10.89
CA GLY A 71 -10.05 16.39 -10.90
C GLY A 71 -10.60 16.13 -9.50
N VAL A 72 -11.83 15.64 -9.46
CA VAL A 72 -12.55 15.27 -8.23
C VAL A 72 -12.76 13.78 -8.16
N LEU A 73 -12.32 13.21 -7.04
CA LEU A 73 -12.56 11.82 -6.66
C LEU A 73 -13.85 11.74 -5.84
N THR A 74 -14.72 10.79 -6.19
CA THR A 74 -15.83 10.37 -5.34
C THR A 74 -15.74 8.87 -5.15
N LEU A 75 -15.75 8.40 -3.90
CA LEU A 75 -15.72 6.99 -3.52
C LEU A 75 -16.95 6.66 -2.68
N LYS A 76 -17.55 5.50 -2.92
CA LYS A 76 -18.60 4.90 -2.11
C LYS A 76 -18.39 3.38 -2.08
N ASN A 77 -18.00 2.87 -0.94
CA ASN A 77 -17.80 1.44 -0.76
C ASN A 77 -19.16 0.69 -0.65
N PRO A 78 -19.21 -0.56 -1.12
CA PRO A 78 -18.14 -1.28 -1.79
C PRO A 78 -18.02 -0.94 -3.28
N GLY A 79 -16.79 -0.81 -3.76
CA GLY A 79 -16.43 -0.90 -5.16
C GLY A 79 -16.78 0.27 -6.08
N ARG A 80 -17.47 1.32 -5.62
CA ARG A 80 -17.83 2.46 -6.46
C ARG A 80 -16.82 3.57 -6.32
N ILE A 81 -16.29 4.01 -7.44
CA ILE A 81 -15.37 5.13 -7.51
C ILE A 81 -15.64 5.92 -8.79
N ARG A 82 -15.43 7.22 -8.74
CA ARG A 82 -15.51 8.14 -9.88
C ARG A 82 -14.33 9.09 -9.81
N PHE A 83 -13.54 9.12 -10.85
CA PHE A 83 -12.56 10.15 -11.14
C PHE A 83 -13.14 11.05 -12.23
N ALA A 84 -13.59 12.22 -11.85
CA ALA A 84 -14.05 13.23 -12.80
C ALA A 84 -12.89 14.19 -13.05
N TYR A 85 -12.27 14.07 -14.21
CA TYR A 85 -11.14 14.91 -14.60
C TYR A 85 -11.60 16.33 -14.93
N ALA A 86 -10.74 17.31 -14.67
CA ALA A 86 -11.01 18.69 -15.08
C ALA A 86 -11.12 18.77 -16.62
N GLY A 87 -12.03 19.62 -17.12
CA GLY A 87 -12.35 19.66 -18.56
C GLY A 87 -13.53 18.79 -18.95
N ASN A 88 -13.88 17.79 -18.14
CA ASN A 88 -14.96 16.82 -18.39
C ASN A 88 -14.75 15.92 -19.62
N ASP A 89 -13.56 15.88 -20.17
CA ASP A 89 -13.24 15.11 -21.37
C ASP A 89 -12.93 13.64 -21.05
N LEU A 90 -12.50 13.37 -19.81
CA LEU A 90 -12.17 12.04 -19.32
C LEU A 90 -12.89 11.72 -18.02
N LEU A 91 -13.41 10.51 -17.93
CA LEU A 91 -14.03 9.95 -16.75
C LEU A 91 -13.57 8.52 -16.52
N ILE A 92 -13.19 8.19 -15.29
CA ILE A 92 -13.06 6.79 -14.86
C ILE A 92 -14.11 6.54 -13.78
N VAL A 93 -14.94 5.54 -14.00
CA VAL A 93 -16.03 5.24 -13.08
C VAL A 93 -16.19 3.75 -12.85
N SER A 94 -16.54 3.36 -11.63
CA SER A 94 -16.84 1.97 -11.28
C SER A 94 -18.28 1.83 -10.79
N ASN A 95 -18.89 0.71 -11.21
CA ASN A 95 -20.21 0.28 -10.75
C ASN A 95 -20.14 -0.77 -9.61
N GLY A 96 -18.97 -1.02 -9.04
CA GLY A 96 -18.73 -2.05 -8.03
C GLY A 96 -18.22 -3.40 -8.59
N ARG A 97 -18.22 -3.59 -9.92
CA ARG A 97 -17.72 -4.81 -10.60
C ARG A 97 -16.65 -4.51 -11.63
N SER A 98 -16.87 -3.46 -12.39
CA SER A 98 -15.98 -3.06 -13.49
C SER A 98 -15.63 -1.59 -13.35
N LEU A 99 -14.41 -1.27 -13.72
CA LEU A 99 -13.96 0.07 -14.05
C LEU A 99 -14.30 0.34 -15.50
N THR A 100 -14.80 1.53 -15.78
CA THR A 100 -15.07 2.03 -17.13
C THR A 100 -14.34 3.35 -17.30
N MET A 101 -13.51 3.46 -18.30
CA MET A 101 -12.93 4.71 -18.77
C MET A 101 -13.79 5.22 -19.91
N VAL A 102 -14.17 6.46 -19.85
CA VAL A 102 -14.94 7.15 -20.87
C VAL A 102 -14.16 8.38 -21.29
N ASP A 103 -13.69 8.36 -22.51
CA ASP A 103 -13.05 9.49 -23.16
C ASP A 103 -14.08 10.14 -24.09
N TYR A 104 -14.53 11.32 -23.71
CA TYR A 104 -15.56 12.08 -24.43
C TYR A 104 -14.98 12.84 -25.63
N GLU A 105 -13.67 13.13 -25.61
CA GLU A 105 -13.01 13.86 -26.70
C GLU A 105 -12.95 12.98 -27.98
N VAL A 106 -12.60 11.71 -27.82
CA VAL A 106 -12.46 10.76 -28.94
C VAL A 106 -13.60 9.73 -29.01
N ASN A 107 -14.66 9.88 -28.19
CA ASN A 107 -15.81 8.97 -28.10
C ASN A 107 -15.41 7.52 -27.84
N GLN A 108 -14.41 7.30 -26.97
CA GLN A 108 -13.91 5.98 -26.62
C GLN A 108 -14.44 5.52 -25.26
N VAL A 109 -14.77 4.24 -25.16
CA VAL A 109 -15.15 3.60 -23.90
C VAL A 109 -14.40 2.29 -23.75
N GLU A 110 -13.65 2.18 -22.67
CA GLU A 110 -12.96 0.97 -22.28
C GLU A 110 -13.49 0.45 -20.95
N ARG A 111 -13.52 -0.88 -20.78
CA ARG A 111 -14.00 -1.50 -19.55
C ARG A 111 -13.16 -2.71 -19.19
N TRP A 112 -12.84 -2.80 -17.88
CA TRP A 112 -12.13 -3.96 -17.31
C TRP A 112 -12.64 -4.29 -15.91
N PRO A 113 -12.51 -5.55 -15.44
CA PRO A 113 -12.90 -5.94 -14.08
C PRO A 113 -12.06 -5.22 -13.02
N ILE A 114 -12.68 -4.80 -11.90
CA ILE A 114 -11.96 -4.18 -10.77
C ILE A 114 -10.87 -5.14 -10.25
N GLY A 115 -11.20 -6.42 -10.13
CA GLY A 115 -10.28 -7.44 -9.63
C GLY A 115 -9.00 -7.60 -10.45
N ASN A 116 -9.02 -7.19 -11.73
CA ASN A 116 -7.87 -7.25 -12.64
C ASN A 116 -7.13 -5.90 -12.71
N SER A 117 -7.27 -5.07 -11.68
CA SER A 117 -6.59 -3.78 -11.62
C SER A 117 -5.90 -3.58 -10.28
N PRO A 118 -4.86 -2.74 -10.19
CA PRO A 118 -4.25 -2.36 -8.92
C PRO A 118 -5.26 -1.77 -7.94
N LEU A 119 -6.27 -1.03 -8.43
CA LEU A 119 -7.34 -0.45 -7.63
C LEU A 119 -8.22 -1.48 -6.92
N GLY A 120 -8.15 -2.76 -7.30
CA GLY A 120 -8.84 -3.84 -6.60
C GLY A 120 -8.50 -3.89 -5.10
N ALA A 121 -7.29 -3.53 -4.70
CA ALA A 121 -6.93 -3.47 -3.28
C ALA A 121 -7.72 -2.41 -2.51
N LEU A 122 -8.05 -1.29 -3.14
CA LEU A 122 -8.86 -0.21 -2.58
C LEU A 122 -10.36 -0.52 -2.65
N LEU A 123 -10.83 -1.07 -3.75
CA LEU A 123 -12.25 -1.12 -4.12
C LEU A 123 -12.90 -2.48 -3.89
N ASP A 124 -12.18 -3.59 -4.09
CA ASP A 124 -12.75 -4.92 -3.96
C ASP A 124 -12.70 -5.40 -2.51
N PRO A 125 -13.86 -5.54 -1.82
CA PRO A 125 -13.89 -5.99 -0.43
C PRO A 125 -13.41 -7.44 -0.27
N LYS A 126 -13.40 -8.23 -1.36
CA LYS A 126 -12.90 -9.62 -1.36
C LYS A 126 -11.38 -9.70 -1.54
N ARG A 127 -10.74 -8.61 -1.92
CA ARG A 127 -9.28 -8.58 -2.03
C ARG A 127 -8.66 -8.71 -0.64
N ASP A 128 -7.91 -9.76 -0.42
CA ASP A 128 -7.20 -9.99 0.83
C ASP A 128 -5.95 -9.11 0.91
N VAL A 129 -6.19 -7.84 1.30
CA VAL A 129 -5.14 -6.83 1.44
C VAL A 129 -4.14 -7.23 2.52
N LYS A 130 -4.59 -7.90 3.59
CA LYS A 130 -3.70 -8.34 4.67
C LYS A 130 -2.73 -9.43 4.18
N ARG A 131 -3.22 -10.41 3.43
CA ARG A 131 -2.40 -11.51 2.92
C ARG A 131 -1.36 -11.07 1.91
N TYR A 132 -1.71 -10.12 1.05
CA TYR A 132 -0.88 -9.67 -0.05
C TYR A 132 -0.23 -8.32 0.21
N GLY A 133 -0.51 -7.72 1.37
CA GLY A 133 0.02 -6.45 1.81
C GLY A 133 1.35 -6.59 2.53
N ARG A 134 2.24 -5.67 2.27
CA ARG A 134 3.53 -5.55 2.91
C ARG A 134 3.77 -4.09 3.30
N LEU A 135 4.14 -3.84 4.56
CA LEU A 135 4.56 -2.51 4.97
C LEU A 135 5.84 -2.11 4.23
N VAL A 136 5.84 -0.90 3.71
CA VAL A 136 7.01 -0.28 3.10
C VAL A 136 7.59 0.70 4.12
N PRO A 137 8.87 0.57 4.50
CA PRO A 137 9.50 1.48 5.43
C PRO A 137 9.38 2.93 4.98
N THR A 138 9.08 3.83 5.91
CA THR A 138 9.03 5.28 5.70
C THR A 138 9.97 5.95 6.69
N GLN A 139 10.53 7.11 6.32
CA GLN A 139 11.37 7.90 7.22
C GLN A 139 10.55 8.70 8.24
N ASN A 140 9.25 8.86 8.01
CA ASN A 140 8.37 9.62 8.87
C ASN A 140 7.44 8.67 9.64
N PRO A 141 7.49 8.65 10.99
CA PRO A 141 6.67 7.76 11.82
C PRO A 141 5.16 8.03 11.71
N ASN A 142 4.77 9.22 11.22
CA ASN A 142 3.37 9.56 10.97
C ASN A 142 2.86 9.06 9.62
N VAL A 143 3.72 8.48 8.80
CA VAL A 143 3.37 7.97 7.47
C VAL A 143 3.43 6.44 7.48
N LEU A 144 2.36 5.81 7.05
CA LEU A 144 2.29 4.37 6.82
C LEU A 144 2.16 4.11 5.33
N SER A 145 2.98 3.23 4.81
CA SER A 145 2.94 2.82 3.41
C SER A 145 2.78 1.31 3.32
N ILE A 146 1.81 0.86 2.53
CA ILE A 146 1.55 -0.56 2.29
C ILE A 146 1.57 -0.82 0.79
N GLU A 147 2.41 -1.76 0.38
CA GLU A 147 2.38 -2.32 -0.97
C GLU A 147 1.48 -3.57 -0.99
N VAL A 148 0.56 -3.64 -1.94
CA VAL A 148 -0.31 -4.80 -2.16
C VAL A 148 0.00 -5.39 -3.52
N LYS A 149 0.49 -6.64 -3.52
CA LYS A 149 0.86 -7.40 -4.71
C LYS A 149 0.53 -8.87 -4.53
N ASP A 150 -0.27 -9.44 -5.42
CA ASP A 150 -0.47 -10.90 -5.47
C ASP A 150 0.50 -11.51 -6.49
N PRO A 151 1.55 -12.23 -6.05
CA PRO A 151 2.56 -12.78 -6.96
C PRO A 151 2.00 -13.89 -7.88
N ARG A 152 0.84 -14.48 -7.53
CA ARG A 152 0.18 -15.49 -8.35
C ARG A 152 -0.76 -14.90 -9.39
N LYS A 153 -0.97 -13.58 -9.34
CA LYS A 153 -1.88 -12.81 -10.18
C LYS A 153 -1.18 -11.53 -10.68
N PRO A 154 -0.11 -11.67 -11.48
CA PRO A 154 0.67 -10.52 -11.95
C PRO A 154 -0.19 -9.54 -12.78
N GLU A 155 -1.26 -10.04 -13.41
CA GLU A 155 -2.23 -9.23 -14.15
C GLU A 155 -2.98 -8.22 -13.28
N TYR A 156 -2.98 -8.40 -11.95
CA TYR A 156 -3.57 -7.43 -11.02
C TYR A 156 -2.71 -6.19 -10.80
N GLY A 157 -1.43 -6.25 -11.22
CA GLY A 157 -0.47 -5.19 -10.96
C GLY A 157 -0.12 -5.05 -9.49
N THR A 158 0.46 -3.91 -9.15
CA THR A 158 0.86 -3.58 -7.77
C THR A 158 0.31 -2.21 -7.40
N ILE A 159 -0.15 -2.05 -6.16
CA ILE A 159 -0.50 -0.74 -5.63
C ILE A 159 0.21 -0.49 -4.32
N THR A 160 0.77 0.70 -4.16
CA THR A 160 1.32 1.18 -2.90
C THR A 160 0.43 2.29 -2.38
N LEU A 161 -0.26 2.04 -1.29
CA LEU A 161 -1.14 3.00 -0.61
C LEU A 161 -0.35 3.73 0.46
N VAL A 162 -0.53 5.03 0.57
CA VAL A 162 0.15 5.89 1.55
C VAL A 162 -0.89 6.57 2.43
N PHE A 163 -0.72 6.38 3.72
CA PHE A 163 -1.57 6.96 4.75
C PHE A 163 -0.76 7.87 5.66
N VAL A 164 -1.42 8.91 6.17
CA VAL A 164 -0.89 9.77 7.23
C VAL A 164 -1.77 9.60 8.47
N ARG A 165 -1.16 9.58 9.65
CA ARG A 165 -1.91 9.54 10.91
C ARG A 165 -2.74 10.81 11.06
N ASN A 166 -4.05 10.64 11.13
CA ASN A 166 -5.02 11.71 11.32
C ASN A 166 -6.23 11.15 12.10
N GLY A 167 -6.38 11.59 13.34
CA GLY A 167 -7.44 11.11 14.24
C GLY A 167 -8.87 11.36 13.74
N SER A 168 -9.06 12.30 12.80
CA SER A 168 -10.36 12.59 12.21
C SER A 168 -10.71 11.69 11.00
N ALA A 169 -9.74 10.90 10.52
CA ALA A 169 -9.95 9.99 9.41
C ALA A 169 -10.38 8.59 9.91
N PRO A 170 -11.04 7.78 9.07
CA PRO A 170 -11.43 6.41 9.42
C PRO A 170 -10.24 5.59 9.92
N GLY A 171 -10.39 4.95 11.08
CA GLY A 171 -9.31 4.16 11.71
C GLY A 171 -8.07 4.97 12.11
N GLY A 172 -8.17 6.32 12.18
CA GLY A 172 -7.06 7.21 12.53
C GLY A 172 -6.01 7.36 11.42
N LEU A 173 -6.32 6.95 10.18
CA LEU A 173 -5.42 6.99 9.03
C LEU A 173 -6.08 7.62 7.81
N GLU A 174 -5.52 8.71 7.36
CA GLU A 174 -5.96 9.41 6.15
C GLU A 174 -5.24 8.87 4.93
N LEU A 175 -5.99 8.39 3.93
CA LEU A 175 -5.43 7.99 2.64
C LEU A 175 -5.05 9.26 1.86
N THR A 176 -3.75 9.49 1.67
CA THR A 176 -3.25 10.72 1.03
C THR A 176 -2.77 10.50 -0.39
N SER A 177 -2.33 9.30 -0.72
CA SER A 177 -1.87 9.01 -2.08
C SER A 177 -1.77 7.51 -2.34
N TRP A 178 -1.63 7.15 -3.61
CA TRP A 178 -1.15 5.83 -4.01
C TRP A 178 -0.36 5.86 -5.30
N VAL A 179 0.47 4.85 -5.46
CA VAL A 179 1.17 4.54 -6.71
C VAL A 179 0.64 3.23 -7.22
N ALA A 180 0.12 3.21 -8.44
CA ALA A 180 -0.29 2.01 -9.14
C ALA A 180 0.72 1.67 -10.23
N LEU A 181 1.09 0.40 -10.31
CA LEU A 181 1.81 -0.20 -11.41
C LEU A 181 0.89 -1.23 -12.04
N ASP A 182 0.56 -1.08 -13.30
CA ASP A 182 -0.22 -2.08 -14.02
C ASP A 182 0.65 -3.31 -14.40
N SER A 183 0.05 -4.30 -15.06
CA SER A 183 0.76 -5.50 -15.50
C SER A 183 1.89 -5.23 -16.50
N GLN A 184 1.93 -4.06 -17.11
CA GLN A 184 2.98 -3.59 -18.03
C GLN A 184 3.99 -2.67 -17.33
N ASN A 185 3.96 -2.55 -15.99
CA ASN A 185 4.76 -1.61 -15.19
C ASN A 185 4.55 -0.14 -15.57
N LYS A 186 3.41 0.21 -16.14
CA LYS A 186 3.04 1.61 -16.31
C LYS A 186 2.68 2.18 -14.95
N ARG A 187 3.40 3.23 -14.58
CA ARG A 187 3.24 3.89 -13.29
C ARG A 187 2.22 5.01 -13.39
N THR A 188 1.28 5.01 -12.45
CA THR A 188 0.35 6.12 -12.20
C THR A 188 0.41 6.47 -10.72
N THR A 189 0.61 7.75 -10.42
CA THR A 189 0.60 8.27 -9.05
C THR A 189 -0.64 9.14 -8.86
N ILE A 190 -1.41 8.87 -7.82
CA ILE A 190 -2.54 9.72 -7.41
C ILE A 190 -2.18 10.35 -6.07
N ARG A 191 -2.34 11.67 -5.97
CA ARG A 191 -2.31 12.41 -4.70
C ARG A 191 -3.68 12.98 -4.42
N LEU A 192 -4.09 12.90 -3.17
CA LEU A 192 -5.38 13.40 -2.70
C LEU A 192 -5.18 14.65 -1.84
N ALA A 193 -6.14 15.57 -1.92
CA ALA A 193 -6.25 16.74 -1.08
C ALA A 193 -7.73 16.96 -0.71
N ASN A 194 -7.97 17.73 0.37
CA ASN A 194 -9.31 18.11 0.80
C ASN A 194 -10.26 16.91 1.01
N GLN A 195 -9.74 15.81 1.58
CA GLN A 195 -10.50 14.60 1.83
C GLN A 195 -11.64 14.87 2.80
N ARG A 196 -12.86 14.49 2.41
CA ARG A 196 -14.06 14.53 3.23
C ARG A 196 -14.68 13.15 3.29
N TYR A 197 -14.67 12.55 4.46
CA TYR A 197 -15.20 11.23 4.73
C TYR A 197 -16.65 11.28 5.22
N GLY A 198 -17.39 10.20 5.06
CA GLY A 198 -18.78 10.09 5.54
C GLY A 198 -19.79 11.02 4.85
N VAL A 199 -19.39 11.66 3.75
CA VAL A 199 -20.25 12.59 3.02
C VAL A 199 -21.38 11.85 2.28
N ALA A 200 -22.52 12.51 2.13
CA ALA A 200 -23.61 11.95 1.35
C ALA A 200 -23.21 11.84 -0.13
N VAL A 201 -23.35 10.64 -0.70
CA VAL A 201 -23.10 10.34 -2.09
C VAL A 201 -24.30 9.59 -2.66
N ALA A 202 -25.02 10.24 -3.57
CA ALA A 202 -26.15 9.65 -4.25
C ALA A 202 -25.72 8.51 -5.19
N ASP A 203 -26.57 7.53 -5.44
CA ASP A 203 -26.23 6.38 -6.28
C ASP A 203 -26.02 6.76 -7.75
N ASN A 204 -26.72 7.79 -8.23
CA ASN A 204 -26.56 8.33 -9.58
C ASN A 204 -25.24 9.11 -9.77
N ALA A 205 -24.49 9.40 -8.69
CA ALA A 205 -23.17 10.02 -8.81
C ALA A 205 -22.19 9.18 -9.65
N PHE A 206 -22.46 7.89 -9.84
CA PHE A 206 -21.65 6.96 -10.63
C PHE A 206 -22.26 6.67 -12.01
N ALA A 207 -23.33 7.38 -12.40
CA ALA A 207 -23.88 7.32 -13.74
C ALA A 207 -22.99 8.06 -14.75
N TRP A 208 -23.04 7.60 -15.99
CA TRP A 208 -22.31 8.22 -17.11
C TRP A 208 -23.10 8.00 -18.40
N THR A 209 -22.85 8.83 -19.41
CA THR A 209 -23.47 8.75 -20.74
C THR A 209 -22.47 8.14 -21.71
N ASP A 210 -22.91 7.17 -22.51
CA ASP A 210 -22.06 6.56 -23.53
C ASP A 210 -21.93 7.50 -24.75
N PRO A 211 -20.75 8.08 -25.00
CA PRO A 211 -20.57 9.06 -26.07
C PRO A 211 -20.71 8.42 -27.47
N ARG A 212 -20.52 7.11 -27.59
CA ARG A 212 -20.60 6.38 -28.86
C ARG A 212 -22.04 6.33 -29.41
N ARG A 213 -23.05 6.47 -28.53
CA ARG A 213 -24.46 6.46 -28.93
C ARG A 213 -24.91 7.78 -29.56
N SER A 214 -24.12 8.83 -29.39
CA SER A 214 -24.40 10.16 -29.94
C SER A 214 -23.71 10.41 -31.28
N ALA A 215 -22.83 9.50 -31.72
CA ALA A 215 -22.20 9.62 -33.02
C ALA A 215 -23.20 9.24 -34.13
N PRO A 216 -23.43 10.10 -35.14
CA PRO A 216 -24.25 9.74 -36.28
C PRO A 216 -23.61 8.53 -37.00
N HIS A 217 -24.42 7.52 -37.26
CA HIS A 217 -24.00 6.42 -38.13
C HIS A 217 -23.67 6.99 -39.53
N ARG A 218 -22.41 7.03 -39.89
CA ARG A 218 -21.94 7.30 -41.27
C ARG A 218 -21.94 6.00 -42.06
#